data_f6d5cd5345fc6b18cf0d19f47a177148
#
_entry.id   f6d5cd5345fc6b18cf0d19f47a177148
#
_cell.length_a   1.000
_cell.length_b   1.000
_cell.length_c   1.000
_cell.angle_alpha   90.00
_cell.angle_beta   90.00
_cell.angle_gamma   90.00
#
_symmetry.space_group_name_H-M   'P 1'
#
loop_
_entity.id
_entity.type
_entity.pdbx_description
1 polymer ?
#
loop_
_entity_poly.entity_id
_entity_poly.type
_entity_poly.pdbx_seq_one_letter_code
_entity_poly.pdbx_strand_id
1 'polypeptide(L)' 'QMDYVAQDESRVILIDFKSDRHAQADQLKTLYARQISIYQRCLHQMYPEKQIQAYLYSFDLDQFIEMTPETELAAA' A
#
# COMPACT_ATOMS: atom_id res chain seq x y z
N GLN A 1 -2.08 10.16 -4.06
CA GLN A 1 -2.60 9.69 -5.34
C GLN A 1 -2.32 8.20 -5.52
N MET A 2 -3.36 7.43 -5.81
CA MET A 2 -3.24 6.01 -6.06
C MET A 2 -2.89 5.78 -7.54
N ASP A 3 -1.80 5.06 -7.79
CA ASP A 3 -1.32 4.87 -9.16
C ASP A 3 -1.97 3.68 -9.85
N TYR A 4 -2.34 2.68 -9.09
CA TYR A 4 -2.97 1.49 -9.65
C TYR A 4 -3.83 0.82 -8.60
N VAL A 5 -5.06 0.51 -8.97
CA VAL A 5 -5.98 -0.23 -8.11
C VAL A 5 -6.65 -1.32 -8.93
N ALA A 6 -6.59 -2.54 -8.45
CA ALA A 6 -7.27 -3.68 -9.05
C ALA A 6 -8.10 -4.38 -8.00
N GLN A 7 -9.18 -5.03 -8.42
CA GLN A 7 -10.02 -5.76 -7.48
C GLN A 7 -10.56 -7.03 -8.09
N ASP A 8 -10.82 -7.99 -7.22
CA ASP A 8 -11.62 -9.17 -7.53
C ASP A 8 -12.73 -9.29 -6.48
N GLU A 9 -13.37 -10.45 -6.37
CA GLU A 9 -14.48 -10.63 -5.45
C GLU A 9 -14.09 -10.51 -3.98
N SER A 10 -12.85 -10.82 -3.64
CA SER A 10 -12.41 -10.91 -2.24
C SER A 10 -11.33 -9.91 -1.86
N ARG A 11 -10.67 -9.26 -2.83
CA ARG A 11 -9.51 -8.41 -2.55
C ARG A 11 -9.53 -7.13 -3.36
N VAL A 12 -8.92 -6.10 -2.77
CA VAL A 12 -8.53 -4.89 -3.49
C VAL A 12 -7.01 -4.75 -3.34
N ILE A 13 -6.33 -4.56 -4.45
CA ILE A 13 -4.88 -4.41 -4.48
C ILE A 13 -4.55 -2.99 -4.92
N LEU A 14 -3.81 -2.28 -4.09
CA LEU A 14 -3.34 -0.94 -4.34
C LEU A 14 -1.84 -0.97 -4.55
N ILE A 15 -1.37 -0.39 -5.65
CA ILE A 15 0.06 -0.25 -5.91
C ILE A 15 0.35 1.23 -6.16
N ASP A 16 1.32 1.76 -5.41
CA ASP A 16 1.79 3.12 -5.55
C ASP A 16 3.23 3.07 -6.08
N PHE A 17 3.46 3.64 -7.25
CA PHE A 17 4.77 3.62 -7.90
C PHE A 17 5.63 4.77 -7.40
N LYS A 18 6.86 4.47 -6.99
CA LYS A 18 7.78 5.44 -6.44
C LYS A 18 9.10 5.45 -7.22
N SER A 19 9.57 6.65 -7.52
CA SER A 19 10.82 6.85 -8.25
C SER A 19 11.94 7.40 -7.37
N ASP A 20 11.79 7.34 -6.06
CA ASP A 20 12.82 7.78 -5.11
C ASP A 20 14.12 7.02 -5.37
N ARG A 21 15.23 7.75 -5.41
CA ARG A 21 16.53 7.15 -5.64
C ARG A 21 17.30 7.02 -4.32
N HIS A 22 18.12 5.99 -4.25
CA HIS A 22 19.01 5.74 -3.11
C HIS A 22 18.27 5.48 -1.80
N ALA A 23 16.98 5.16 -1.88
CA ALA A 23 16.18 4.80 -0.73
C ALA A 23 16.09 3.29 -0.62
N GLN A 24 16.20 2.77 0.59
CA GLN A 24 16.02 1.35 0.86
C GLN A 24 14.55 1.06 1.19
N ALA A 25 14.17 -0.23 1.15
CA ALA A 25 12.79 -0.64 1.36
C ALA A 25 12.23 -0.13 2.69
N ASP A 26 13.01 -0.21 3.76
CA ASP A 26 12.56 0.24 5.09
C ASP A 26 12.33 1.74 5.13
N GLN A 27 13.16 2.50 4.43
CA GLN A 27 13.01 3.94 4.34
C GLN A 27 11.73 4.30 3.59
N LEU A 28 11.45 3.60 2.50
CA LEU A 28 10.23 3.83 1.72
C LEU A 28 8.99 3.50 2.51
N LYS A 29 9.01 2.42 3.28
CA LYS A 29 7.90 2.07 4.16
C LYS A 29 7.62 3.19 5.15
N THR A 30 8.65 3.71 5.79
CA THR A 30 8.51 4.77 6.78
C THR A 30 7.98 6.05 6.15
N LEU A 31 8.55 6.44 5.01
CA LEU A 31 8.15 7.68 4.34
C LEU A 31 6.70 7.67 3.89
N TYR A 32 6.22 6.55 3.40
CA TYR A 32 4.91 6.48 2.75
C TYR A 32 3.86 5.74 3.55
N ALA A 33 4.18 5.30 4.77
CA ALA A 33 3.25 4.55 5.60
C ALA A 33 1.94 5.31 5.83
N ARG A 34 2.03 6.60 6.14
CA ARG A 34 0.84 7.40 6.41
C ARG A 34 -0.01 7.58 5.17
N GLN A 35 0.61 7.84 4.02
CA GLN A 35 -0.11 8.02 2.77
C GLN A 35 -0.86 6.74 2.39
N ILE A 36 -0.18 5.61 2.48
CA ILE A 36 -0.76 4.31 2.17
C ILE A 36 -1.89 3.98 3.14
N SER A 37 -1.70 4.28 4.43
CA SER A 37 -2.72 4.05 5.44
C SER A 37 -4.01 4.81 5.13
N ILE A 38 -3.90 6.05 4.67
CA ILE A 38 -5.06 6.84 4.28
C ILE A 38 -5.79 6.19 3.10
N TYR A 39 -5.05 5.76 2.10
CA TYR A 39 -5.64 5.08 0.94
C TYR A 39 -6.31 3.78 1.33
N GLN A 40 -5.68 3.00 2.20
CA GLN A 40 -6.24 1.75 2.69
C GLN A 40 -7.56 1.96 3.42
N ARG A 41 -7.64 3.02 4.24
CA ARG A 41 -8.90 3.36 4.93
C ARG A 41 -9.99 3.72 3.95
N CYS A 42 -9.67 4.52 2.94
CA CYS A 42 -10.65 4.89 1.93
C CYS A 42 -11.18 3.66 1.19
N LEU A 43 -10.27 2.77 0.79
CA LEU A 43 -10.65 1.56 0.09
C LEU A 43 -11.45 0.62 0.98
N HIS A 44 -11.10 0.54 2.26
CA HIS A 44 -11.83 -0.30 3.20
C HIS A 44 -13.26 0.21 3.41
N GLN A 45 -13.45 1.52 3.39
CA GLN A 45 -14.80 2.10 3.49
C GLN A 45 -15.63 1.81 2.23
N MET A 46 -14.99 1.82 1.07
CA MET A 46 -15.66 1.52 -0.20
C MET A 46 -15.95 0.03 -0.35
N TYR A 47 -15.09 -0.82 0.19
CA TYR A 47 -15.17 -2.27 0.03
C TYR A 47 -14.98 -2.96 1.38
N PRO A 48 -15.96 -2.80 2.30
CA PRO A 48 -15.77 -3.26 3.69
C PRO A 48 -15.64 -4.78 3.83
N GLU A 49 -16.08 -5.55 2.85
CA GLU A 49 -16.02 -7.00 2.89
C GLU A 49 -14.80 -7.57 2.19
N LYS A 50 -13.99 -6.70 1.57
CA LYS A 50 -12.81 -7.15 0.84
C LYS A 50 -11.55 -6.92 1.64
N GLN A 51 -10.57 -7.78 1.41
CA GLN A 51 -9.24 -7.59 1.97
C GLN A 51 -8.50 -6.54 1.15
N ILE A 52 -7.93 -5.56 1.84
CA ILE A 52 -7.18 -4.49 1.18
C ILE A 52 -5.69 -4.82 1.31
N GLN A 53 -5.02 -4.95 0.17
CA GLN A 53 -3.58 -5.19 0.11
C GLN A 53 -2.92 -4.00 -0.58
N ALA A 54 -1.83 -3.51 -0.01
CA ALA A 54 -1.16 -2.34 -0.54
C ALA A 54 0.33 -2.61 -0.72
N TYR A 55 0.87 -2.08 -1.80
CA TYR A 55 2.28 -2.23 -2.15
C TYR A 55 2.83 -0.90 -2.63
N LEU A 56 4.11 -0.67 -2.34
CA LEU A 56 4.89 0.31 -3.07
C LEU A 56 5.70 -0.45 -4.11
N TYR A 57 5.84 0.10 -5.30
CA TYR A 57 6.82 -0.42 -6.25
C TYR A 57 7.91 0.61 -6.43
N SER A 58 9.14 0.24 -6.11
CA SER A 58 10.29 1.11 -6.26
C SER A 58 10.96 0.84 -7.61
N PHE A 59 11.00 1.85 -8.47
CA PHE A 59 11.71 1.74 -9.74
C PHE A 59 13.22 1.61 -9.53
N ASP A 60 13.75 2.31 -8.53
CA ASP A 60 15.18 2.26 -8.24
C ASP A 60 15.62 0.88 -7.77
N LEU A 61 14.84 0.26 -6.90
CA LEU A 61 15.15 -1.07 -6.37
C LEU A 61 14.62 -2.20 -7.25
N ASP A 62 13.73 -1.88 -8.19
CA ASP A 62 13.03 -2.84 -9.03
C ASP A 62 12.36 -3.92 -8.17
N GLN A 63 11.54 -3.47 -7.23
CA GLN A 63 10.98 -4.39 -6.24
C GLN A 63 9.67 -3.87 -5.68
N PHE A 64 8.75 -4.81 -5.40
CA PHE A 64 7.52 -4.53 -4.66
C PHE A 64 7.79 -4.58 -3.16
N ILE A 65 7.20 -3.65 -2.45
CA ILE A 65 7.32 -3.55 -0.99
C ILE A 65 5.92 -3.63 -0.41
N GLU A 66 5.64 -4.69 0.31
CA GLU A 66 4.33 -4.86 0.93
C GLU A 66 4.14 -3.90 2.09
N MET A 67 2.98 -3.24 2.14
CA MET A 67 2.64 -2.32 3.21
C MET A 67 1.54 -2.94 4.07
N THR A 68 1.86 -3.25 5.32
CA THR A 68 0.90 -3.83 6.24
C THR A 68 -0.12 -2.77 6.66
N PRO A 69 -1.44 -3.04 6.55
CA PRO A 69 -2.45 -2.09 6.99
C PRO A 69 -2.33 -1.77 8.46
N GLU A 70 -2.47 -0.49 8.78
CA GLU A 70 -2.41 -0.02 10.16
C GLU A 70 -3.48 -0.67 11.02
N THR A 71 -4.65 -0.92 10.45
CA THR A 71 -5.75 -1.57 11.16
C THR A 71 -5.41 -3.00 11.56
N GLU A 72 -4.62 -3.71 10.76
CA GLU A 72 -4.16 -5.04 11.12
C GLU A 72 -3.19 -5.00 12.30
N LEU A 73 -2.30 -4.03 12.29
CA LEU A 73 -1.36 -3.84 13.39
C LEU A 73 -2.10 -3.52 14.69
N ALA A 74 -3.13 -2.70 14.61
CA ALA A 74 -3.93 -2.34 15.77
C ALA A 74 -4.74 -3.53 16.29
N ALA A 75 -5.15 -4.42 15.41
CA ALA A 75 -5.92 -5.60 15.78
C ALA A 75 -5.05 -6.71 16.36
N ALA A 76 -3.80 -6.71 16.04
CA ALA A 76 -2.86 -7.69 16.56
C ALA A 76 -2.44 -7.37 17.97
#